data_8ce035d57f244f85d56fa5292240e99e
#
_entry.id   8ce035d57f244f85d56fa5292240e99e
#
_cell.length_a   1.000
_cell.length_b   1.000
_cell.length_c   1.000
_cell.angle_alpha   90.00
_cell.angle_beta   90.00
_cell.angle_gamma   90.00
#
_symmetry.space_group_name_H-M   'P 1'
#
loop_
_entity.id
_entity.type
_entity.pdbx_description
1 polymer ?
#
loop_
_entity_poly.entity_id
_entity_poly.type
_entity_poly.pdbx_seq_one_letter_code
_entity_poly.pdbx_strand_id
1 'polypeptide(L)'
;MPKPKGFKITPRLKAYALAALPLVLIAGAVGVSSHIEEAFAQPADGVQTLVFMRHAEKPADGLGQLTCQGLNRAIDLATLLPHKYGKADYIFAANPSRQVEEGAADDAYSYVRPMMTINPSAIKLGLPINLEFSANDTRALAKELTDDKYHNAIIYTAWSHGYLPELINSVARKAVGKKITLSDDWPGTDFDSLYVLTLTWQDGKATLLSRIDKQGLNNGAKACPT
;
A
#
# COMPACT_ATOMS: atom_id res chain seq x y z
N MET A 1 -24.95 -7.39 34.41
CA MET A 1 -24.30 -7.37 33.09
C MET A 1 -23.58 -8.71 32.91
N PRO A 2 -23.91 -9.53 31.91
CA PRO A 2 -23.25 -10.80 31.67
C PRO A 2 -21.91 -10.58 30.95
N LYS A 3 -20.88 -11.32 31.42
CA LYS A 3 -19.51 -11.29 30.82
C LYS A 3 -19.55 -11.91 29.41
N PRO A 4 -18.77 -11.38 28.44
CA PRO A 4 -18.69 -11.96 27.12
C PRO A 4 -17.97 -13.31 27.16
N LYS A 5 -18.55 -14.29 26.45
CA LYS A 5 -17.99 -15.65 26.31
C LYS A 5 -16.78 -15.57 25.37
N GLY A 6 -15.63 -16.02 25.84
CA GLY A 6 -14.39 -16.07 25.06
C GLY A 6 -14.52 -17.00 23.85
N PHE A 7 -14.08 -16.49 22.72
CA PHE A 7 -13.97 -17.22 21.45
C PHE A 7 -12.71 -18.11 21.52
N LYS A 8 -12.89 -19.44 21.54
CA LYS A 8 -11.79 -20.40 21.51
C LYS A 8 -11.44 -20.72 20.05
N ILE A 9 -10.27 -20.29 19.61
CA ILE A 9 -9.70 -20.71 18.34
C ILE A 9 -8.94 -22.02 18.56
N THR A 10 -9.46 -23.13 18.01
CA THR A 10 -8.76 -24.41 17.99
C THR A 10 -7.93 -24.53 16.73
N PRO A 11 -6.62 -24.77 16.79
CA PRO A 11 -5.81 -25.03 15.59
C PRO A 11 -6.13 -26.42 15.05
N ARG A 12 -6.57 -26.52 13.81
CA ARG A 12 -6.68 -27.79 13.09
C ARG A 12 -5.30 -28.21 12.61
N LEU A 13 -4.64 -29.12 13.32
CA LEU A 13 -3.49 -29.85 12.81
C LEU A 13 -3.98 -30.82 11.71
N LYS A 14 -3.53 -30.64 10.48
CA LYS A 14 -3.65 -31.64 9.44
C LYS A 14 -2.49 -32.66 9.61
N ALA A 15 -2.84 -33.88 10.03
CA ALA A 15 -1.91 -34.99 10.03
C ALA A 15 -1.68 -35.45 8.57
N TYR A 16 -0.43 -35.40 8.11
CA TYR A 16 -0.02 -36.05 6.88
C TYR A 16 0.44 -37.48 7.21
N ALA A 17 -0.25 -38.44 6.63
CA ALA A 17 0.14 -39.85 6.74
C ALA A 17 1.39 -40.12 5.88
N LEU A 18 2.46 -40.55 6.52
CA LEU A 18 3.64 -41.06 5.82
C LEU A 18 3.31 -42.47 5.28
N ALA A 19 3.25 -42.59 3.96
CA ALA A 19 3.26 -43.87 3.30
C ALA A 19 4.73 -44.34 3.11
N ALA A 20 5.09 -45.44 3.76
CA ALA A 20 6.38 -46.08 3.58
C ALA A 20 6.41 -46.84 2.26
N LEU A 21 7.33 -46.50 1.35
CA LEU A 21 7.68 -47.31 0.17
C LEU A 21 8.97 -48.07 0.42
N PRO A 22 9.08 -49.31 -0.08
CA PRO A 22 10.24 -50.13 0.18
C PRO A 22 11.48 -49.76 -0.65
N LEU A 23 12.61 -49.87 0.02
CA LEU A 23 13.95 -49.65 -0.52
C LEU A 23 14.30 -50.72 -1.55
N VAL A 24 14.51 -50.36 -2.80
CA VAL A 24 15.21 -51.18 -3.78
C VAL A 24 16.60 -50.61 -3.99
N LEU A 25 17.61 -51.33 -3.48
CA LEU A 25 19.02 -51.05 -3.73
C LEU A 25 19.39 -51.48 -5.16
N ILE A 26 19.67 -50.52 -6.03
CA ILE A 26 20.44 -50.77 -7.26
C ILE A 26 21.71 -49.90 -7.17
N ALA A 27 22.85 -50.57 -6.96
CA ALA A 27 24.16 -49.96 -7.05
C ALA A 27 24.51 -49.75 -8.53
N GLY A 28 24.62 -48.50 -8.95
CA GLY A 28 25.14 -48.10 -10.24
C GLY A 28 25.74 -46.71 -10.10
N ALA A 29 27.06 -46.65 -9.90
CA ALA A 29 27.81 -45.40 -9.85
C ALA A 29 27.89 -44.82 -11.27
N VAL A 30 27.10 -43.79 -11.52
CA VAL A 30 27.38 -42.81 -12.59
C VAL A 30 27.25 -41.43 -11.92
N GLY A 31 28.39 -40.78 -11.77
CA GLY A 31 28.45 -39.43 -11.22
C GLY A 31 27.75 -38.43 -12.16
N VAL A 32 26.48 -38.17 -11.91
CA VAL A 32 25.79 -36.99 -12.46
C VAL A 32 25.92 -35.91 -11.41
N SER A 33 26.94 -35.07 -11.58
CA SER A 33 27.01 -33.78 -10.89
C SER A 33 25.82 -32.96 -11.39
N SER A 34 24.69 -33.02 -10.66
CA SER A 34 23.60 -32.10 -10.87
C SER A 34 24.04 -30.73 -10.37
N HIS A 35 24.63 -29.95 -11.26
CA HIS A 35 24.64 -28.50 -11.08
C HIS A 35 23.18 -28.06 -11.07
N ILE A 36 22.62 -27.90 -9.87
CA ILE A 36 21.44 -27.11 -9.68
C ILE A 36 21.93 -25.68 -9.90
N GLU A 37 21.90 -25.23 -11.18
CA GLU A 37 21.87 -23.80 -11.44
C GLU A 37 20.58 -23.32 -10.78
N GLU A 38 20.70 -22.66 -9.62
CA GLU A 38 19.66 -21.76 -9.16
C GLU A 38 19.49 -20.73 -10.29
N ALA A 39 18.50 -20.95 -11.12
CA ALA A 39 18.09 -19.96 -12.10
C ALA A 39 17.63 -18.74 -11.28
N PHE A 40 18.53 -17.78 -11.11
CA PHE A 40 18.16 -16.46 -10.61
C PHE A 40 17.08 -15.95 -11.56
N ALA A 41 15.84 -15.92 -11.08
CA ALA A 41 14.74 -15.36 -11.85
C ALA A 41 15.16 -13.94 -12.24
N GLN A 42 15.22 -13.67 -13.56
CA GLN A 42 15.51 -12.33 -14.04
C GLN A 42 14.44 -11.38 -13.46
N PRO A 43 14.83 -10.16 -13.02
CA PRO A 43 13.86 -9.17 -12.56
C PRO A 43 12.78 -8.96 -13.61
N ALA A 44 11.53 -8.89 -13.17
CA ALA A 44 10.40 -8.71 -14.08
C ALA A 44 10.49 -7.36 -14.79
N ASP A 45 10.46 -7.38 -16.12
CA ASP A 45 10.27 -6.17 -16.93
C ASP A 45 8.81 -5.75 -16.87
N GLY A 46 8.56 -4.45 -16.98
CA GLY A 46 7.19 -3.95 -17.01
C GLY A 46 7.06 -2.47 -16.73
N VAL A 47 5.81 -2.02 -16.70
CA VAL A 47 5.45 -0.64 -16.37
C VAL A 47 4.66 -0.63 -15.08
N GLN A 48 5.25 -0.06 -14.05
CA GLN A 48 4.65 0.10 -12.75
C GLN A 48 4.07 1.51 -12.60
N THR A 49 2.82 1.62 -12.14
CA THR A 49 2.19 2.91 -11.84
C THR A 49 1.89 3.00 -10.35
N LEU A 50 2.52 3.95 -9.68
CA LEU A 50 2.31 4.24 -8.26
C LEU A 50 1.52 5.54 -8.12
N VAL A 51 0.34 5.47 -7.49
CA VAL A 51 -0.53 6.62 -7.25
C VAL A 51 -0.55 6.89 -5.75
N PHE A 52 0.04 8.00 -5.34
CA PHE A 52 0.09 8.43 -3.95
C PHE A 52 -0.92 9.53 -3.69
N MET A 53 -1.65 9.41 -2.60
CA MET A 53 -2.61 10.40 -2.15
C MET A 53 -2.52 10.61 -0.65
N ARG A 54 -2.81 11.84 -0.24
CA ARG A 54 -3.06 12.12 1.15
C ARG A 54 -4.41 11.52 1.57
N HIS A 55 -4.55 11.16 2.87
CA HIS A 55 -5.87 10.88 3.43
C HIS A 55 -6.83 12.08 3.22
N ALA A 56 -8.11 11.80 3.12
CA ALA A 56 -9.17 12.81 2.93
C ALA A 56 -9.35 13.74 4.15
N GLU A 57 -10.28 14.68 4.06
CA GLU A 57 -10.51 15.75 5.05
C GLU A 57 -10.75 15.19 6.45
N LYS A 58 -10.13 15.86 7.43
CA LYS A 58 -10.24 15.53 8.86
C LYS A 58 -11.00 16.59 9.63
N PRO A 59 -11.66 16.26 10.77
CA PRO A 59 -12.22 17.24 11.70
C PRO A 59 -11.14 18.18 12.23
N ALA A 60 -11.56 19.36 12.70
CA ALA A 60 -10.65 20.30 13.36
C ALA A 60 -9.97 19.66 14.58
N ASP A 61 -10.74 18.91 15.37
CA ASP A 61 -10.25 18.16 16.53
C ASP A 61 -9.47 16.88 16.14
N GLY A 62 -9.36 16.56 14.86
CA GLY A 62 -8.59 15.43 14.33
C GLY A 62 -9.27 14.08 14.54
N LEU A 63 -9.42 13.62 15.77
CA LEU A 63 -10.06 12.35 16.21
C LEU A 63 -9.53 11.10 15.49
N GLY A 64 -8.38 11.16 14.83
CA GLY A 64 -7.88 10.08 13.98
C GLY A 64 -8.74 9.77 12.74
N GLN A 65 -9.90 10.44 12.54
CA GLN A 65 -10.96 10.10 11.59
C GLN A 65 -11.09 11.10 10.43
N LEU A 66 -11.98 10.77 9.49
CA LEU A 66 -12.43 11.66 8.40
C LEU A 66 -13.66 12.48 8.83
N THR A 67 -13.87 13.62 8.15
CA THR A 67 -15.18 14.29 8.14
C THR A 67 -16.15 13.59 7.20
N CYS A 68 -17.43 13.99 7.22
CA CYS A 68 -18.41 13.54 6.20
C CYS A 68 -17.95 13.93 4.78
N GLN A 69 -17.34 15.12 4.60
CA GLN A 69 -16.75 15.52 3.32
C GLN A 69 -15.61 14.58 2.91
N GLY A 70 -14.74 14.21 3.84
CA GLY A 70 -13.67 13.24 3.59
C GLY A 70 -14.19 11.85 3.26
N LEU A 71 -15.28 11.42 3.88
CA LEU A 71 -15.95 10.16 3.55
C LEU A 71 -16.55 10.19 2.13
N ASN A 72 -17.23 11.28 1.76
CA ASN A 72 -17.73 11.45 0.40
C ASN A 72 -16.61 11.42 -0.62
N ARG A 73 -15.48 12.13 -0.39
CA ARG A 73 -14.28 12.05 -1.23
C ARG A 73 -13.77 10.61 -1.35
N ALA A 74 -13.70 9.85 -0.26
CA ALA A 74 -13.27 8.46 -0.28
C ALA A 74 -14.17 7.58 -1.16
N ILE A 75 -15.48 7.81 -1.14
CA ILE A 75 -16.47 7.12 -1.99
C ILE A 75 -16.25 7.49 -3.47
N ASP A 76 -16.06 8.78 -3.76
CA ASP A 76 -15.83 9.26 -5.13
C ASP A 76 -14.51 8.73 -5.71
N LEU A 77 -13.46 8.63 -4.89
CA LEU A 77 -12.17 8.05 -5.27
C LEU A 77 -12.30 6.60 -5.75
N ALA A 78 -13.25 5.84 -5.22
CA ALA A 78 -13.49 4.46 -5.66
C ALA A 78 -13.91 4.35 -7.14
N THR A 79 -14.44 5.43 -7.71
CA THR A 79 -14.77 5.52 -9.15
C THR A 79 -13.67 6.26 -9.93
N LEU A 80 -13.17 7.35 -9.36
CA LEU A 80 -12.19 8.22 -10.01
C LEU A 80 -10.87 7.49 -10.30
N LEU A 81 -10.31 6.81 -9.30
CA LEU A 81 -8.98 6.20 -9.42
C LEU A 81 -8.91 5.15 -10.54
N PRO A 82 -9.83 4.14 -10.59
CA PRO A 82 -9.81 3.16 -11.68
C PRO A 82 -10.09 3.76 -13.06
N HIS A 83 -10.92 4.81 -13.13
CA HIS A 83 -11.18 5.51 -14.38
C HIS A 83 -9.94 6.25 -14.89
N LYS A 84 -9.14 6.82 -13.99
CA LYS A 84 -8.01 7.68 -14.34
C LYS A 84 -6.71 6.91 -14.56
N TYR A 85 -6.48 5.82 -13.80
CA TYR A 85 -5.21 5.10 -13.77
C TYR A 85 -5.31 3.61 -14.10
N GLY A 86 -6.51 3.07 -14.32
CA GLY A 86 -6.75 1.64 -14.41
C GLY A 86 -7.04 1.02 -13.04
N LYS A 87 -7.50 -0.23 -13.02
CA LYS A 87 -7.76 -0.97 -11.77
C LYS A 87 -6.43 -1.25 -11.07
N ALA A 88 -6.38 -0.95 -9.77
CA ALA A 88 -5.22 -1.31 -8.99
C ALA A 88 -5.08 -2.83 -8.86
N ASP A 89 -3.83 -3.29 -8.81
CA ASP A 89 -3.47 -4.65 -8.44
C ASP A 89 -3.22 -4.76 -6.93
N TYR A 90 -2.74 -3.66 -6.31
CA TYR A 90 -2.44 -3.60 -4.88
C TYR A 90 -2.85 -2.26 -4.28
N ILE A 91 -3.20 -2.30 -2.99
CA ILE A 91 -3.59 -1.12 -2.23
C ILE A 91 -2.82 -1.10 -0.91
N PHE A 92 -2.24 0.06 -0.59
CA PHE A 92 -1.52 0.31 0.66
C PHE A 92 -2.15 1.48 1.41
N ALA A 93 -2.17 1.37 2.73
CA ALA A 93 -2.48 2.49 3.60
C ALA A 93 -1.62 2.42 4.88
N ALA A 94 -1.43 3.56 5.54
CA ALA A 94 -0.71 3.60 6.79
C ALA A 94 -1.43 2.78 7.87
N ASN A 95 -0.65 2.01 8.64
CA ASN A 95 -1.15 1.18 9.73
C ASN A 95 -1.89 2.03 10.77
N PRO A 96 -3.16 1.71 11.10
CA PRO A 96 -3.96 2.48 12.06
C PRO A 96 -3.58 2.24 13.54
N SER A 97 -2.70 1.27 13.84
CA SER A 97 -2.29 0.98 15.22
C SER A 97 -1.48 2.11 15.86
N ARG A 98 -0.86 2.97 15.03
CA ARG A 98 -0.22 4.19 15.53
C ARG A 98 -1.28 5.17 16.00
N GLN A 99 -1.10 5.67 17.21
CA GLN A 99 -1.92 6.77 17.71
C GLN A 99 -1.38 8.11 17.23
N VAL A 100 -2.28 9.08 17.09
CA VAL A 100 -1.99 10.48 16.84
C VAL A 100 -2.58 11.30 17.99
N GLU A 101 -1.78 12.22 18.51
CA GLU A 101 -2.23 13.20 19.50
C GLU A 101 -2.86 14.36 18.75
N GLU A 102 -4.12 14.66 19.04
CA GLU A 102 -4.90 15.67 18.31
C GLU A 102 -5.95 16.29 19.26
N GLY A 103 -6.45 17.47 18.86
CA GLY A 103 -7.44 18.20 19.65
C GLY A 103 -6.84 19.05 20.75
N ALA A 104 -7.70 19.76 21.50
CA ALA A 104 -7.30 20.71 22.55
C ALA A 104 -6.70 20.03 23.80
N ALA A 105 -6.99 18.75 24.00
CA ALA A 105 -6.52 17.97 25.14
C ALA A 105 -5.33 17.05 24.79
N ASP A 106 -4.83 17.12 23.54
CA ASP A 106 -3.79 16.23 23.02
C ASP A 106 -4.11 14.73 23.25
N ASP A 107 -5.40 14.39 23.14
CA ASP A 107 -5.85 13.00 23.27
C ASP A 107 -5.30 12.12 22.16
N ALA A 108 -5.01 10.87 22.48
CA ALA A 108 -4.45 9.91 21.56
C ALA A 108 -5.55 9.10 20.85
N TYR A 109 -5.57 9.14 19.52
CA TYR A 109 -6.54 8.44 18.69
C TYR A 109 -5.86 7.50 17.69
N SER A 110 -6.51 6.36 17.37
CA SER A 110 -6.04 5.48 16.29
C SER A 110 -6.04 6.22 14.94
N TYR A 111 -4.94 6.14 14.21
CA TYR A 111 -4.76 6.85 12.94
C TYR A 111 -5.44 6.14 11.78
N VAL A 112 -6.78 6.16 11.72
CA VAL A 112 -7.54 5.38 10.72
C VAL A 112 -7.75 6.12 9.39
N ARG A 113 -7.46 7.41 9.29
CA ARG A 113 -7.73 8.25 8.11
C ARG A 113 -7.23 7.68 6.79
N PRO A 114 -5.95 7.26 6.65
CA PRO A 114 -5.46 6.69 5.38
C PRO A 114 -6.24 5.45 4.95
N MET A 115 -6.48 4.53 5.87
CA MET A 115 -7.26 3.33 5.62
C MET A 115 -8.70 3.69 5.20
N MET A 116 -9.37 4.57 5.93
CA MET A 116 -10.75 5.00 5.61
C MET A 116 -10.84 5.68 4.25
N THR A 117 -9.81 6.44 3.85
CA THR A 117 -9.77 7.12 2.54
C THR A 117 -9.77 6.13 1.38
N ILE A 118 -9.04 5.02 1.50
CA ILE A 118 -8.88 4.09 0.38
C ILE A 118 -9.81 2.87 0.46
N ASN A 119 -10.44 2.65 1.62
CA ASN A 119 -11.29 1.49 1.86
C ASN A 119 -12.45 1.33 0.85
N PRO A 120 -13.20 2.38 0.45
CA PRO A 120 -14.22 2.25 -0.58
C PRO A 120 -13.65 1.77 -1.93
N SER A 121 -12.43 2.20 -2.30
CA SER A 121 -11.75 1.72 -3.50
C SER A 121 -11.37 0.24 -3.38
N ALA A 122 -10.86 -0.17 -2.24
CA ALA A 122 -10.51 -1.57 -1.96
C ALA A 122 -11.74 -2.48 -2.04
N ILE A 123 -12.85 -2.08 -1.42
CA ILE A 123 -14.12 -2.81 -1.47
C ILE A 123 -14.60 -2.94 -2.91
N LYS A 124 -14.63 -1.83 -3.67
CA LYS A 124 -15.09 -1.81 -5.06
C LYS A 124 -14.25 -2.68 -5.99
N LEU A 125 -12.93 -2.75 -5.75
CA LEU A 125 -11.99 -3.54 -6.54
C LEU A 125 -11.89 -4.99 -6.05
N GLY A 126 -12.42 -5.33 -4.86
CA GLY A 126 -12.31 -6.65 -4.26
C GLY A 126 -10.89 -6.96 -3.79
N LEU A 127 -10.11 -5.94 -3.40
CA LEU A 127 -8.70 -6.07 -3.02
C LEU A 127 -8.51 -5.91 -1.50
N PRO A 128 -7.57 -6.63 -0.90
CA PRO A 128 -7.12 -6.36 0.46
C PRO A 128 -6.35 -5.04 0.51
N ILE A 129 -6.33 -4.40 1.69
CA ILE A 129 -5.44 -3.26 1.96
C ILE A 129 -4.24 -3.78 2.73
N ASN A 130 -3.02 -3.53 2.23
CA ASN A 130 -1.81 -3.78 2.99
C ASN A 130 -1.65 -2.66 4.05
N LEU A 131 -1.63 -3.06 5.33
CA LEU A 131 -1.50 -2.19 6.50
C LEU A 131 -0.24 -2.52 7.32
N GLU A 132 0.79 -3.13 6.72
CA GLU A 132 1.99 -3.57 7.44
C GLU A 132 2.89 -2.40 7.88
N PHE A 133 2.79 -1.24 7.22
CA PHE A 133 3.71 -0.13 7.41
C PHE A 133 3.05 1.02 8.19
N SER A 134 3.71 1.49 9.25
CA SER A 134 3.32 2.72 9.94
C SER A 134 3.61 3.96 9.09
N ALA A 135 2.96 5.09 9.39
CA ALA A 135 3.07 6.29 8.55
C ALA A 135 4.52 6.81 8.38
N ASN A 136 5.39 6.56 9.35
CA ASN A 136 6.81 6.93 9.34
C ASN A 136 7.74 5.87 8.73
N ASP A 137 7.25 4.68 8.37
CA ASP A 137 8.05 3.60 7.77
C ASP A 137 8.31 3.81 6.28
N THR A 138 8.57 5.07 5.89
CA THR A 138 8.68 5.51 4.49
C THR A 138 9.73 4.75 3.69
N ARG A 139 10.88 4.42 4.30
CA ARG A 139 11.96 3.69 3.63
C ARG A 139 11.64 2.21 3.47
N ALA A 140 10.98 1.61 4.48
CA ALA A 140 10.56 0.22 4.42
C ALA A 140 9.47 0.03 3.35
N LEU A 141 8.47 0.91 3.33
CA LEU A 141 7.44 0.90 2.29
C LEU A 141 8.03 1.18 0.89
N ALA A 142 9.00 2.11 0.77
CA ALA A 142 9.65 2.36 -0.52
C ALA A 142 10.40 1.13 -1.03
N LYS A 143 11.06 0.36 -0.13
CA LYS A 143 11.70 -0.91 -0.48
C LYS A 143 10.65 -1.92 -0.97
N GLU A 144 9.54 -2.04 -0.27
CA GLU A 144 8.43 -2.92 -0.64
C GLU A 144 7.87 -2.55 -2.01
N LEU A 145 7.51 -1.27 -2.23
CA LEU A 145 6.92 -0.80 -3.49
C LEU A 145 7.83 -0.93 -4.71
N THR A 146 9.13 -1.14 -4.52
CA THR A 146 10.11 -1.34 -5.61
C THR A 146 10.62 -2.78 -5.70
N ASP A 147 9.93 -3.72 -5.06
CA ASP A 147 10.18 -5.15 -5.19
C ASP A 147 9.72 -5.65 -6.56
N ASP A 148 10.44 -6.62 -7.13
CA ASP A 148 10.22 -7.14 -8.50
C ASP A 148 8.79 -7.62 -8.74
N LYS A 149 8.11 -8.13 -7.70
CA LYS A 149 6.70 -8.57 -7.79
C LYS A 149 5.72 -7.47 -8.19
N TYR A 150 6.13 -6.20 -8.09
CA TYR A 150 5.29 -5.04 -8.42
C TYR A 150 5.68 -4.34 -9.74
N HIS A 151 6.70 -4.82 -10.47
CA HIS A 151 7.23 -4.12 -11.64
C HIS A 151 6.23 -3.96 -12.80
N ASN A 152 5.11 -4.66 -12.79
CA ASN A 152 4.04 -4.52 -13.78
C ASN A 152 2.68 -4.26 -13.13
N ALA A 153 2.66 -3.52 -12.03
CA ALA A 153 1.46 -3.32 -11.23
C ALA A 153 1.01 -1.86 -11.18
N ILE A 154 -0.28 -1.65 -10.98
CA ILE A 154 -0.89 -0.39 -10.59
C ILE A 154 -1.13 -0.43 -9.09
N ILE A 155 -0.56 0.50 -8.34
CA ILE A 155 -0.62 0.53 -6.88
C ILE A 155 -1.22 1.86 -6.40
N TYR A 156 -2.24 1.77 -5.55
CA TYR A 156 -2.79 2.93 -4.86
C TYR A 156 -2.30 2.99 -3.42
N THR A 157 -1.81 4.14 -3.00
CA THR A 157 -1.27 4.36 -1.66
C THR A 157 -1.89 5.59 -1.01
N ALA A 158 -2.67 5.39 0.06
CA ALA A 158 -3.21 6.47 0.88
C ALA A 158 -2.35 6.67 2.13
N TRP A 159 -1.86 7.89 2.36
CA TRP A 159 -0.83 8.15 3.38
C TRP A 159 -1.02 9.48 4.12
N SER A 160 -0.08 9.80 5.00
CA SER A 160 0.00 11.10 5.68
C SER A 160 0.77 12.11 4.83
N HIS A 161 0.24 13.34 4.68
CA HIS A 161 0.90 14.41 3.94
C HIS A 161 2.31 14.73 4.46
N GLY A 162 2.52 14.65 5.79
CA GLY A 162 3.83 14.92 6.39
C GLY A 162 4.91 13.89 6.05
N TYR A 163 4.53 12.68 5.59
CA TYR A 163 5.48 11.62 5.22
C TYR A 163 5.49 11.30 3.73
N LEU A 164 4.48 11.77 2.96
CA LEU A 164 4.40 11.50 1.52
C LEU A 164 5.63 12.01 0.74
N PRO A 165 6.14 13.23 0.97
CA PRO A 165 7.34 13.70 0.25
C PRO A 165 8.55 12.79 0.47
N GLU A 166 8.78 12.34 1.71
CA GLU A 166 9.86 11.43 2.03
C GLU A 166 9.65 10.05 1.40
N LEU A 167 8.43 9.50 1.45
CA LEU A 167 8.07 8.22 0.86
C LEU A 167 8.34 8.24 -0.65
N ILE A 168 7.79 9.23 -1.36
CA ILE A 168 7.91 9.36 -2.82
C ILE A 168 9.37 9.52 -3.23
N ASN A 169 10.14 10.36 -2.51
CA ASN A 169 11.57 10.52 -2.74
C ASN A 169 12.38 9.24 -2.40
N SER A 170 11.93 8.45 -1.44
CA SER A 170 12.57 7.17 -1.10
C SER A 170 12.33 6.12 -2.17
N VAL A 171 11.14 6.07 -2.77
CA VAL A 171 10.84 5.25 -3.96
C VAL A 171 11.75 5.66 -5.12
N ALA A 172 11.82 6.96 -5.43
CA ALA A 172 12.65 7.45 -6.53
C ALA A 172 14.14 7.11 -6.31
N ARG A 173 14.67 7.34 -5.09
CA ARG A 173 16.05 6.96 -4.78
C ARG A 173 16.31 5.46 -4.94
N LYS A 174 15.37 4.64 -4.49
CA LYS A 174 15.51 3.18 -4.58
C LYS A 174 15.44 2.69 -6.02
N ALA A 175 14.53 3.24 -6.84
CA ALA A 175 14.31 2.82 -8.22
C ALA A 175 15.37 3.36 -9.18
N VAL A 176 15.73 4.66 -9.08
CA VAL A 176 16.59 5.33 -10.08
C VAL A 176 17.82 6.04 -9.47
N GLY A 177 18.12 5.82 -8.21
CA GLY A 177 19.32 6.35 -7.54
C GLY A 177 19.31 7.84 -7.21
N LYS A 178 18.22 8.58 -7.49
CA LYS A 178 18.13 10.03 -7.27
C LYS A 178 16.77 10.45 -6.76
N LYS A 179 16.72 11.60 -6.07
CA LYS A 179 15.45 12.24 -5.72
C LYS A 179 14.79 12.84 -6.97
N ILE A 180 13.48 12.91 -6.93
CA ILE A 180 12.71 13.74 -7.86
C ILE A 180 12.52 15.13 -7.25
N THR A 181 12.35 16.14 -8.11
CA THR A 181 12.04 17.51 -7.66
C THR A 181 10.55 17.55 -7.25
N LEU A 182 10.28 17.12 -6.04
CA LEU A 182 9.01 17.39 -5.36
C LEU A 182 9.28 18.52 -4.36
N SER A 183 8.29 19.37 -4.11
CA SER A 183 8.28 20.19 -2.91
C SER A 183 8.50 19.26 -1.70
N ASP A 184 9.45 19.59 -0.84
CA ASP A 184 9.69 18.83 0.38
C ASP A 184 8.51 18.95 1.35
N ASP A 185 7.53 19.80 1.03
CA ASP A 185 6.34 20.08 1.81
C ASP A 185 5.07 19.80 0.99
N TRP A 186 4.20 18.95 1.54
CA TRP A 186 2.85 18.76 1.04
C TRP A 186 1.90 19.60 1.90
N PRO A 187 1.28 20.66 1.37
CA PRO A 187 0.45 21.57 2.17
C PRO A 187 -0.62 20.83 2.95
N GLY A 188 -0.74 21.17 4.24
CA GLY A 188 -1.74 20.57 5.13
C GLY A 188 -3.20 20.84 4.73
N THR A 189 -3.44 21.71 3.74
CA THR A 189 -4.75 22.01 3.16
C THR A 189 -5.00 21.32 1.82
N ASP A 190 -3.97 20.67 1.23
CA ASP A 190 -4.10 20.01 -0.07
C ASP A 190 -4.55 18.55 0.11
N PHE A 191 -5.83 18.30 -0.13
CA PHE A 191 -6.44 16.97 -0.20
C PHE A 191 -6.69 16.49 -1.64
N ASP A 192 -6.38 17.35 -2.63
CA ASP A 192 -6.77 17.14 -4.02
C ASP A 192 -5.65 16.60 -4.91
N SER A 193 -4.40 16.76 -4.50
CA SER A 193 -3.27 16.28 -5.28
C SER A 193 -3.14 14.76 -5.27
N LEU A 194 -2.76 14.22 -6.43
CA LEU A 194 -2.34 12.85 -6.65
C LEU A 194 -0.92 12.88 -7.23
N TYR A 195 0.05 12.31 -6.51
CA TYR A 195 1.39 12.15 -7.04
C TYR A 195 1.48 10.81 -7.75
N VAL A 196 1.86 10.85 -9.02
CA VAL A 196 1.93 9.66 -9.86
C VAL A 196 3.36 9.44 -10.30
N LEU A 197 3.90 8.28 -9.96
CA LEU A 197 5.17 7.79 -10.47
C LEU A 197 4.89 6.68 -11.48
N THR A 198 5.49 6.78 -12.65
CA THR A 198 5.54 5.70 -13.63
C THR A 198 6.98 5.22 -13.74
N LEU A 199 7.22 3.99 -13.32
CA LEU A 199 8.51 3.31 -13.41
C LEU A 199 8.44 2.32 -14.58
N THR A 200 9.35 2.47 -15.54
CA THR A 200 9.54 1.47 -16.59
C THR A 200 10.78 0.66 -16.23
N TRP A 201 10.55 -0.61 -15.93
CA TRP A 201 11.57 -1.57 -15.55
C TRP A 201 12.07 -2.34 -16.76
N GLN A 202 13.38 -2.46 -16.89
CA GLN A 202 14.03 -3.26 -17.92
C GLN A 202 15.37 -3.76 -17.38
N ASP A 203 15.61 -5.07 -17.45
CA ASP A 203 16.84 -5.71 -16.97
C ASP A 203 17.22 -5.28 -15.53
N GLY A 204 16.24 -5.19 -14.64
CA GLY A 204 16.42 -4.77 -13.24
C GLY A 204 16.73 -3.28 -13.04
N LYS A 205 16.65 -2.45 -14.09
CA LYS A 205 16.83 -1.00 -14.04
C LYS A 205 15.52 -0.29 -14.30
N ALA A 206 15.31 0.83 -13.62
CA ALA A 206 14.12 1.65 -13.84
C ALA A 206 14.44 2.97 -14.53
N THR A 207 13.52 3.43 -15.36
CA THR A 207 13.37 4.85 -15.69
C THR A 207 12.14 5.40 -14.98
N LEU A 208 12.13 6.67 -14.63
CA LEU A 208 11.08 7.28 -13.82
C LEU A 208 10.51 8.51 -14.51
N LEU A 209 9.19 8.52 -14.67
CA LEU A 209 8.40 9.72 -14.94
C LEU A 209 7.57 10.05 -13.69
N SER A 210 7.47 11.34 -13.36
CA SER A 210 6.64 11.81 -12.25
C SER A 210 5.73 12.95 -12.69
N ARG A 211 4.50 12.97 -12.16
CA ARG A 211 3.56 14.07 -12.38
C ARG A 211 2.67 14.26 -11.16
N ILE A 212 2.05 15.43 -11.09
CA ILE A 212 1.02 15.74 -10.10
C ILE A 212 -0.29 15.93 -10.85
N ASP A 213 -1.26 15.11 -10.52
CA ASP A 213 -2.63 15.22 -11.02
C ASP A 213 -3.53 15.79 -9.92
N LYS A 214 -4.75 16.19 -10.29
CA LYS A 214 -5.78 16.62 -9.35
C LYS A 214 -6.95 15.63 -9.35
N GLN A 215 -7.54 15.42 -8.17
CA GLN A 215 -8.77 14.64 -8.03
C GLN A 215 -9.97 15.43 -8.59
N GLY A 216 -9.99 16.75 -8.37
CA GLY A 216 -11.13 17.61 -8.73
C GLY A 216 -12.31 17.48 -7.75
N LEU A 217 -12.06 17.02 -6.51
CA LEU A 217 -13.09 16.70 -5.52
C LEU A 217 -13.20 17.71 -4.37
N ASN A 218 -12.59 18.91 -4.49
CA ASN A 218 -12.57 19.90 -3.40
C ASN A 218 -13.96 20.46 -3.04
N ASN A 219 -14.91 20.38 -3.96
CA ASN A 219 -16.28 20.88 -3.75
C ASN A 219 -17.28 19.78 -3.39
N GLY A 220 -16.80 18.64 -2.85
CA GLY A 220 -17.62 17.53 -2.43
C GLY A 220 -18.63 17.89 -1.34
N ALA A 221 -19.72 17.11 -1.24
CA ALA A 221 -20.76 17.30 -0.24
C ALA A 221 -20.18 17.27 1.19
N LYS A 222 -20.62 18.21 2.04
CA LYS A 222 -20.21 18.28 3.46
C LYS A 222 -21.13 17.47 4.37
N ALA A 223 -22.33 17.13 3.93
CA ALA A 223 -23.23 16.22 4.65
C ALA A 223 -22.73 14.80 4.54
N CYS A 224 -22.99 13.99 5.56
CA CYS A 224 -22.66 12.56 5.50
C CYS A 224 -23.49 11.87 4.40
N PRO A 225 -22.92 10.86 3.72
CA PRO A 225 -23.68 10.04 2.77
C PRO A 225 -24.81 9.31 3.53
N THR A 226 -25.99 9.25 2.90
CA THR A 226 -27.19 8.55 3.41
C THR A 226 -27.23 7.12 2.89
#